data_f68cac13a6630d8ec64e272bc54b112d
#
_entry.id   f68cac13a6630d8ec64e272bc54b112d
#
_cell.length_a   1.000
_cell.length_b   1.000
_cell.length_c   1.000
_cell.angle_alpha   90.00
_cell.angle_beta   90.00
_cell.angle_gamma   90.00
#
_symmetry.space_group_name_H-M   'P 1'
#
loop_
_entity.id
_entity.type
_entity.pdbx_description
1 polymer ?
#
loop_
_entity_poly.entity_id
_entity_poly.type
_entity_poly.pdbx_seq_one_letter_code
_entity_poly.pdbx_strand_id
1 'polypeptide(L)'
;MKGYRITTATCVAGVFLALTAMGQDQELQQKLAAFKESVAQNQAALRQYSWIQKTQLSRKGDVKATKTESCRYGPDGEVQKTQVSEPAEQQQKRGKGMNEDMRDYMERTLSMIERYVPPSLERLKSVANQGNASFRATGPDAIELQFKDYVKKGDSVTFALDLGAQRISRAIVNTYLAEEDKDAISLTVDFQTLPDATNYPATKLLNVAAKQIVVKVQSNNYQKVAN
;
A
#
# COMPACT_ATOMS: atom_id res chain seq x y z
N MET A 1 20.54 -11.12 -4.46
CA MET A 1 19.29 -10.41 -4.76
C MET A 1 18.87 -9.67 -3.49
N LYS A 2 19.00 -8.33 -3.46
CA LYS A 2 18.52 -7.52 -2.35
C LYS A 2 16.99 -7.64 -2.30
N GLY A 3 16.45 -8.09 -1.17
CA GLY A 3 15.01 -8.23 -0.97
C GLY A 3 14.36 -6.85 -0.98
N TYR A 4 13.48 -6.59 -1.93
CA TYR A 4 12.71 -5.36 -2.00
C TYR A 4 11.75 -5.29 -0.82
N ARG A 5 11.94 -4.31 0.06
CA ARG A 5 11.14 -4.07 1.26
C ARG A 5 10.09 -3.00 0.94
N ILE A 6 8.85 -3.39 0.71
CA ILE A 6 7.72 -2.47 0.76
C ILE A 6 7.17 -2.53 2.18
N THR A 7 7.64 -1.65 3.04
CA THR A 7 7.15 -1.51 4.41
C THR A 7 5.89 -0.66 4.43
N THR A 8 4.79 -1.20 4.96
CA THR A 8 3.47 -0.55 4.98
C THR A 8 3.05 -0.06 6.36
N ALA A 9 3.96 -0.01 7.33
CA ALA A 9 3.56 0.05 8.74
C ALA A 9 3.32 1.44 9.35
N THR A 10 3.74 2.56 8.73
CA THR A 10 3.84 3.83 9.50
C THR A 10 2.94 4.99 9.03
N CYS A 11 1.96 4.79 8.13
CA CYS A 11 1.52 5.85 7.22
C CYS A 11 0.19 6.50 7.44
N VAL A 12 -0.55 6.10 8.44
CA VAL A 12 -1.94 6.54 8.54
C VAL A 12 -2.11 7.79 9.40
N ALA A 13 -1.20 8.07 10.32
CA ALA A 13 -1.27 9.25 11.19
C ALA A 13 -1.24 10.60 10.44
N GLY A 14 -0.73 10.59 9.21
CA GLY A 14 -0.52 11.81 8.42
C GLY A 14 -1.69 12.35 7.64
N VAL A 15 -2.62 11.50 7.28
CA VAL A 15 -3.79 11.86 6.48
C VAL A 15 -4.68 12.90 7.20
N PHE A 16 -4.64 12.94 8.53
CA PHE A 16 -5.63 13.63 9.36
C PHE A 16 -5.40 15.12 9.58
N LEU A 17 -4.16 15.58 9.58
CA LEU A 17 -3.90 17.02 9.80
C LEU A 17 -4.27 17.88 8.58
N ALA A 18 -4.39 17.26 7.40
CA ALA A 18 -4.88 17.95 6.20
C ALA A 18 -6.40 18.16 6.22
N LEU A 19 -7.15 17.36 6.99
CA LEU A 19 -8.61 17.40 7.04
C LEU A 19 -9.15 18.45 8.01
N THR A 20 -8.43 18.79 9.06
CA THR A 20 -8.87 19.82 10.03
C THR A 20 -8.98 21.22 9.40
N ALA A 21 -8.31 21.44 8.26
CA ALA A 21 -8.41 22.69 7.52
C ALA A 21 -9.62 22.75 6.56
N MET A 22 -10.32 21.64 6.31
CA MET A 22 -11.32 21.53 5.23
C MET A 22 -12.78 21.43 5.72
N GLY A 23 -13.06 21.33 7.01
CA GLY A 23 -14.42 21.11 7.48
C GLY A 23 -14.81 21.95 8.69
N GLN A 24 -15.88 22.76 8.55
CA GLN A 24 -16.56 23.42 9.68
C GLN A 24 -17.58 22.47 10.36
N ASP A 25 -17.74 21.25 9.86
CA ASP A 25 -18.66 20.25 10.41
C ASP A 25 -18.05 19.55 11.61
N GLN A 26 -18.57 19.84 12.78
CA GLN A 26 -18.09 19.29 14.06
C GLN A 26 -18.22 17.77 14.13
N GLU A 27 -19.26 17.20 13.51
CA GLU A 27 -19.47 15.76 13.45
C GLU A 27 -18.39 15.06 12.61
N LEU A 28 -18.06 15.61 11.46
CA LEU A 28 -16.99 15.10 10.61
C LEU A 28 -15.64 15.15 11.33
N GLN A 29 -15.36 16.24 12.06
CA GLN A 29 -14.11 16.33 12.83
C GLN A 29 -14.02 15.28 13.94
N GLN A 30 -15.13 15.01 14.63
CA GLN A 30 -15.18 13.96 15.66
C GLN A 30 -14.95 12.57 15.04
N LYS A 31 -15.60 12.25 13.91
CA LYS A 31 -15.41 10.99 13.18
C LYS A 31 -13.95 10.83 12.72
N LEU A 32 -13.31 11.89 12.27
CA LEU A 32 -11.92 11.87 11.85
C LEU A 32 -10.94 11.70 13.03
N ALA A 33 -11.23 12.29 14.17
CA ALA A 33 -10.42 12.10 15.38
C ALA A 33 -10.49 10.63 15.87
N ALA A 34 -11.69 10.07 15.93
CA ALA A 34 -11.90 8.65 16.28
C ALA A 34 -11.22 7.71 15.28
N PHE A 35 -11.32 8.01 13.99
CA PHE A 35 -10.62 7.25 12.96
C PHE A 35 -9.10 7.28 13.16
N LYS A 36 -8.49 8.43 13.46
CA LYS A 36 -7.05 8.55 13.72
C LYS A 36 -6.60 7.64 14.87
N GLU A 37 -7.35 7.63 15.95
CA GLU A 37 -7.07 6.79 17.11
C GLU A 37 -7.18 5.30 16.75
N SER A 38 -8.25 4.90 16.08
CA SER A 38 -8.46 3.52 15.60
C SER A 38 -7.31 3.04 14.73
N VAL A 39 -6.80 3.87 13.84
CA VAL A 39 -5.66 3.50 12.99
C VAL A 39 -4.38 3.29 13.79
N ALA A 40 -4.11 4.11 14.79
CA ALA A 40 -2.94 3.92 15.66
C ALA A 40 -3.05 2.61 16.46
N GLN A 41 -4.23 2.32 17.01
CA GLN A 41 -4.52 1.06 17.71
C GLN A 41 -4.38 -0.13 16.76
N ASN A 42 -4.89 -0.02 15.54
CA ASN A 42 -4.78 -1.05 14.51
C ASN A 42 -3.33 -1.38 14.16
N GLN A 43 -2.45 -0.38 14.08
CA GLN A 43 -1.02 -0.63 13.84
C GLN A 43 -0.37 -1.43 14.98
N ALA A 44 -0.72 -1.12 16.22
CA ALA A 44 -0.23 -1.86 17.38
C ALA A 44 -0.75 -3.30 17.39
N ALA A 45 -2.03 -3.51 17.06
CA ALA A 45 -2.64 -4.84 16.94
C ALA A 45 -1.98 -5.67 15.83
N LEU A 46 -1.77 -5.07 14.65
CA LEU A 46 -1.20 -5.76 13.48
C LEU A 46 0.24 -6.24 13.73
N ARG A 47 1.00 -5.57 14.60
CA ARG A 47 2.36 -5.99 14.99
C ARG A 47 2.39 -7.33 15.74
N GLN A 48 1.27 -7.76 16.29
CA GLN A 48 1.14 -9.04 17.00
C GLN A 48 0.89 -10.23 16.06
N TYR A 49 0.88 -10.01 14.76
CA TYR A 49 0.57 -11.04 13.78
C TYR A 49 1.78 -11.44 12.93
N SER A 50 1.82 -12.73 12.62
CA SER A 50 2.54 -13.28 11.46
C SER A 50 1.53 -13.61 10.36
N TRP A 51 1.99 -13.64 9.11
CA TRP A 51 1.13 -13.96 7.95
C TRP A 51 1.94 -14.58 6.82
N ILE A 52 1.24 -15.18 5.88
CA ILE A 52 1.83 -15.66 4.63
C ILE A 52 1.59 -14.61 3.54
N GLN A 53 2.67 -14.24 2.85
CA GLN A 53 2.63 -13.34 1.71
C GLN A 53 2.98 -14.09 0.43
N LYS A 54 2.07 -14.08 -0.56
CA LYS A 54 2.31 -14.60 -1.91
C LYS A 54 2.50 -13.44 -2.86
N THR A 55 3.67 -13.37 -3.51
CA THR A 55 3.99 -12.37 -4.55
C THR A 55 4.02 -13.06 -5.90
N GLN A 56 3.29 -12.53 -6.87
CA GLN A 56 3.23 -13.04 -8.23
C GLN A 56 3.58 -11.92 -9.20
N LEU A 57 4.58 -12.18 -10.06
CA LEU A 57 4.96 -11.32 -11.16
C LEU A 57 4.38 -11.87 -12.46
N SER A 58 3.61 -11.07 -13.16
CA SER A 58 3.10 -11.40 -14.51
C SER A 58 3.59 -10.39 -15.54
N ARG A 59 3.81 -10.85 -16.76
CA ARG A 59 4.14 -10.00 -17.91
C ARG A 59 3.35 -10.45 -19.11
N LYS A 60 2.66 -9.53 -19.80
CA LYS A 60 1.78 -9.82 -20.94
C LYS A 60 0.73 -10.89 -20.61
N GLY A 61 0.21 -10.89 -19.39
CA GLY A 61 -0.74 -11.90 -18.90
C GLY A 61 -0.13 -13.18 -18.36
N ASP A 62 1.10 -13.53 -18.73
CA ASP A 62 1.76 -14.75 -18.26
C ASP A 62 2.44 -14.57 -16.91
N VAL A 63 2.27 -15.52 -16.01
CA VAL A 63 3.00 -15.58 -14.75
C VAL A 63 4.47 -15.96 -15.01
N LYS A 64 5.38 -15.09 -14.62
CA LYS A 64 6.83 -15.25 -14.78
C LYS A 64 7.55 -15.68 -13.50
N ALA A 65 7.02 -15.28 -12.35
CA ALA A 65 7.57 -15.68 -11.06
C ALA A 65 6.49 -15.68 -9.98
N THR A 66 6.63 -16.57 -9.02
CA THR A 66 5.86 -16.62 -7.78
C THR A 66 6.81 -16.79 -6.61
N LYS A 67 6.57 -16.11 -5.52
CA LYS A 67 7.33 -16.22 -4.27
C LYS A 67 6.36 -16.27 -3.11
N THR A 68 6.57 -17.19 -2.18
CA THR A 68 5.80 -17.29 -0.94
C THR A 68 6.73 -17.07 0.25
N GLU A 69 6.33 -16.17 1.15
CA GLU A 69 7.11 -15.74 2.30
C GLU A 69 6.25 -15.79 3.57
N SER A 70 6.83 -16.25 4.66
CA SER A 70 6.32 -16.03 6.01
C SER A 70 6.80 -14.65 6.47
N CYS A 71 5.90 -13.84 6.96
CA CYS A 71 6.14 -12.46 7.35
C CYS A 71 5.74 -12.24 8.80
N ARG A 72 6.50 -11.38 9.50
CA ARG A 72 6.16 -10.87 10.84
C ARG A 72 6.81 -9.51 11.04
N TYR A 73 6.34 -8.76 12.01
CA TYR A 73 7.04 -7.54 12.44
C TYR A 73 8.22 -7.88 13.34
N GLY A 74 9.36 -7.24 13.11
CA GLY A 74 10.51 -7.26 13.98
C GLY A 74 10.36 -6.28 15.17
N PRO A 75 11.29 -6.31 16.14
CA PRO A 75 11.30 -5.37 17.26
C PRO A 75 11.43 -3.90 16.83
N ASP A 76 12.05 -3.66 15.69
CA ASP A 76 12.21 -2.35 15.03
C ASP A 76 10.92 -1.87 14.34
N GLY A 77 9.86 -2.70 14.30
CA GLY A 77 8.62 -2.44 13.58
C GLY A 77 8.69 -2.67 12.08
N GLU A 78 9.83 -3.15 11.56
CA GLU A 78 10.00 -3.51 10.16
C GLU A 78 9.50 -4.94 9.89
N VAL A 79 9.03 -5.19 8.66
CA VAL A 79 8.56 -6.53 8.26
C VAL A 79 9.75 -7.43 7.95
N GLN A 80 9.92 -8.46 8.75
CA GLN A 80 10.85 -9.55 8.50
C GLN A 80 10.19 -10.61 7.61
N LYS A 81 10.90 -11.08 6.60
CA LYS A 81 10.40 -12.06 5.63
C LYS A 81 11.33 -13.27 5.56
N THR A 82 10.74 -14.44 5.69
CA THR A 82 11.45 -15.71 5.53
C THR A 82 10.79 -16.48 4.37
N GLN A 83 11.56 -16.88 3.39
CA GLN A 83 11.03 -17.65 2.27
C GLN A 83 10.51 -19.01 2.76
N VAL A 84 9.27 -19.33 2.44
CA VAL A 84 8.69 -20.65 2.65
C VAL A 84 9.21 -21.54 1.50
N SER A 85 9.85 -22.66 1.82
CA SER A 85 10.31 -23.64 0.82
C SER A 85 9.11 -24.22 0.09
N GLU A 86 9.00 -23.94 -1.20
CA GLU A 86 8.02 -24.64 -2.05
C GLU A 86 8.52 -26.06 -2.37
N PRO A 87 7.60 -27.07 -2.53
CA PRO A 87 7.97 -28.39 -3.03
C PRO A 87 8.72 -28.27 -4.37
N ALA A 88 9.74 -29.12 -4.57
CA ALA A 88 10.67 -29.05 -5.71
C ALA A 88 10.00 -29.06 -7.10
N GLU A 89 8.77 -29.51 -7.22
CA GLU A 89 8.02 -29.57 -8.48
C GLU A 89 7.59 -28.19 -9.04
N GLN A 90 7.48 -27.16 -8.19
CA GLN A 90 7.14 -25.80 -8.65
C GLN A 90 8.37 -24.97 -9.04
N GLN A 91 9.58 -25.41 -8.71
CA GLN A 91 10.83 -24.71 -9.05
C GLN A 91 11.19 -24.83 -10.54
N GLN A 92 10.71 -25.83 -11.26
CA GLN A 92 11.05 -26.06 -12.67
C GLN A 92 10.39 -25.10 -13.67
N LYS A 93 9.37 -24.32 -13.28
CA LYS A 93 8.74 -23.29 -14.13
C LYS A 93 9.31 -21.88 -13.95
N ARG A 94 10.47 -21.75 -13.33
CA ARG A 94 11.19 -20.44 -13.34
C ARG A 94 11.65 -20.18 -14.77
N GLY A 95 10.79 -19.48 -15.53
CA GLY A 95 11.12 -19.01 -16.88
C GLY A 95 12.44 -18.25 -16.86
N LYS A 96 13.17 -18.29 -17.97
CA LYS A 96 14.41 -17.51 -18.21
C LYS A 96 14.24 -16.12 -17.61
N GLY A 97 15.12 -15.76 -16.69
CA GLY A 97 15.05 -14.54 -15.89
C GLY A 97 14.78 -13.30 -16.74
N MET A 98 14.19 -12.28 -16.13
CA MET A 98 14.08 -10.96 -16.75
C MET A 98 15.46 -10.55 -17.28
N ASN A 99 15.51 -9.98 -18.49
CA ASN A 99 16.74 -9.39 -19.00
C ASN A 99 17.15 -8.21 -18.11
N GLU A 100 18.40 -7.78 -18.21
CA GLU A 100 18.98 -6.74 -17.35
C GLU A 100 18.18 -5.43 -17.42
N ASP A 101 17.83 -4.97 -18.61
CA ASP A 101 17.03 -3.75 -18.82
C ASP A 101 15.69 -3.78 -18.08
N MET A 102 15.04 -4.95 -18.04
CA MET A 102 13.75 -5.10 -17.34
C MET A 102 13.95 -5.12 -15.82
N ARG A 103 15.07 -5.66 -15.35
CA ARG A 103 15.41 -5.64 -13.93
C ARG A 103 15.66 -4.21 -13.46
N ASP A 104 16.45 -3.44 -14.19
CA ASP A 104 16.74 -2.03 -13.92
C ASP A 104 15.47 -1.18 -13.96
N TYR A 105 14.62 -1.42 -14.94
CA TYR A 105 13.32 -0.74 -15.02
C TYR A 105 12.45 -1.02 -13.80
N MET A 106 12.37 -2.28 -13.37
CA MET A 106 11.59 -2.66 -12.18
C MET A 106 12.20 -2.11 -10.90
N GLU A 107 13.52 -2.06 -10.79
CA GLU A 107 14.20 -1.46 -9.64
C GLU A 107 13.86 0.03 -9.52
N ARG A 108 13.93 0.78 -10.61
CA ARG A 108 13.51 2.20 -10.65
C ARG A 108 12.04 2.38 -10.32
N THR A 109 11.17 1.49 -10.83
CA THR A 109 9.73 1.51 -10.54
C THR A 109 9.47 1.31 -9.05
N LEU A 110 10.13 0.33 -8.43
CA LEU A 110 9.96 0.05 -6.99
C LEU A 110 10.51 1.19 -6.13
N SER A 111 11.68 1.74 -6.46
CA SER A 111 12.23 2.93 -5.78
C SER A 111 11.32 4.15 -5.93
N MET A 112 10.62 4.29 -7.06
CA MET A 112 9.62 5.33 -7.23
C MET A 112 8.43 5.09 -6.29
N ILE A 113 7.89 3.89 -6.24
CA ILE A 113 6.75 3.55 -5.36
C ILE A 113 7.08 3.71 -3.88
N GLU A 114 8.31 3.46 -3.45
CA GLU A 114 8.77 3.69 -2.07
C GLU A 114 8.64 5.15 -1.61
N ARG A 115 8.57 6.11 -2.53
CA ARG A 115 8.33 7.53 -2.22
C ARG A 115 6.87 7.83 -1.87
N TYR A 116 5.95 6.91 -2.17
CA TYR A 116 4.51 7.04 -1.93
C TYR A 116 4.02 6.16 -0.79
N VAL A 117 4.70 5.05 -0.54
CA VAL A 117 4.27 4.04 0.43
C VAL A 117 5.47 3.63 1.29
N PRO A 118 5.41 3.99 2.55
CA PRO A 118 4.35 4.69 3.31
C PRO A 118 4.25 6.19 2.94
N PRO A 119 3.03 6.78 2.86
CA PRO A 119 2.92 8.21 2.62
C PRO A 119 3.52 9.02 3.78
N SER A 120 4.35 10.01 3.47
CA SER A 120 4.94 10.90 4.46
C SER A 120 3.90 11.88 5.01
N LEU A 121 3.77 11.97 6.34
CA LEU A 121 2.92 12.93 7.01
C LEU A 121 3.21 14.38 6.62
N GLU A 122 4.49 14.73 6.58
CA GLU A 122 4.92 16.09 6.23
C GLU A 122 4.53 16.44 4.80
N ARG A 123 4.66 15.47 3.88
CA ARG A 123 4.26 15.68 2.49
C ARG A 123 2.76 15.80 2.33
N LEU A 124 1.96 14.97 3.00
CA LEU A 124 0.50 15.09 2.98
C LEU A 124 0.05 16.48 3.47
N LYS A 125 0.64 16.97 4.56
CA LYS A 125 0.39 18.35 5.06
C LYS A 125 0.79 19.42 4.04
N SER A 126 1.99 19.28 3.44
CA SER A 126 2.47 20.23 2.44
C SER A 126 1.55 20.31 1.24
N VAL A 127 1.13 19.17 0.69
CA VAL A 127 0.19 19.09 -0.45
C VAL A 127 -1.17 19.69 -0.09
N ALA A 128 -1.67 19.43 1.12
CA ALA A 128 -2.93 20.00 1.58
C ALA A 128 -2.85 21.54 1.72
N ASN A 129 -1.75 22.05 2.28
CA ASN A 129 -1.52 23.50 2.43
C ASN A 129 -1.38 24.22 1.08
N GLN A 130 -0.99 23.50 0.02
CA GLN A 130 -0.93 24.01 -1.36
C GLN A 130 -2.30 23.97 -2.08
N GLY A 131 -3.36 23.50 -1.41
CA GLY A 131 -4.69 23.37 -2.01
C GLY A 131 -4.85 22.15 -2.93
N ASN A 132 -3.89 21.24 -2.96
CA ASN A 132 -3.89 20.04 -3.80
C ASN A 132 -4.52 18.81 -3.12
N ALA A 133 -5.16 18.99 -1.96
CA ALA A 133 -5.95 17.97 -1.32
C ALA A 133 -7.44 18.21 -1.52
N SER A 134 -8.17 17.15 -1.79
CA SER A 134 -9.63 17.17 -1.90
C SER A 134 -10.24 15.95 -1.23
N PHE A 135 -11.47 16.09 -0.77
CA PHE A 135 -12.26 14.95 -0.29
C PHE A 135 -13.60 14.89 -1.03
N ARG A 136 -14.14 13.69 -1.12
CA ARG A 136 -15.44 13.43 -1.72
C ARG A 136 -16.17 12.41 -0.85
N ALA A 137 -17.39 12.73 -0.43
CA ALA A 137 -18.29 11.75 0.17
C ALA A 137 -18.70 10.73 -0.90
N THR A 138 -18.55 9.45 -0.60
CA THR A 138 -18.94 8.32 -1.47
C THR A 138 -20.08 7.50 -0.87
N GLY A 139 -20.47 7.82 0.37
CA GLY A 139 -21.58 7.21 1.10
C GLY A 139 -21.80 7.95 2.43
N PRO A 140 -22.75 7.50 3.26
CA PRO A 140 -23.06 8.16 4.55
C PRO A 140 -21.85 8.27 5.48
N ASP A 141 -21.02 7.23 5.54
CA ASP A 141 -19.81 7.15 6.36
C ASP A 141 -18.58 6.82 5.52
N ALA A 142 -18.64 6.97 4.19
CA ALA A 142 -17.55 6.67 3.28
C ALA A 142 -17.07 7.94 2.59
N ILE A 143 -15.75 8.16 2.63
CA ILE A 143 -15.11 9.30 1.98
C ILE A 143 -13.88 8.85 1.19
N GLU A 144 -13.59 9.57 0.12
CA GLU A 144 -12.30 9.51 -0.57
C GLU A 144 -11.51 10.79 -0.32
N LEU A 145 -10.24 10.61 0.05
CA LEU A 145 -9.26 11.68 0.17
C LEU A 145 -8.27 11.56 -0.96
N GLN A 146 -8.14 12.58 -1.78
CA GLN A 146 -7.18 12.63 -2.87
C GLN A 146 -6.16 13.74 -2.64
N PHE A 147 -4.88 13.41 -2.82
CA PHE A 147 -3.74 14.32 -2.80
C PHE A 147 -3.12 14.31 -4.19
N LYS A 148 -3.27 15.41 -4.93
CA LYS A 148 -2.68 15.60 -6.26
C LYS A 148 -1.31 16.21 -6.15
N ASP A 149 -0.46 15.96 -7.17
CA ASP A 149 0.93 16.44 -7.23
C ASP A 149 1.72 16.08 -5.95
N TYR A 150 1.52 14.85 -5.47
CA TYR A 150 2.01 14.40 -4.17
C TYR A 150 3.55 14.33 -4.12
N VAL A 151 4.19 13.74 -5.12
CA VAL A 151 5.65 13.71 -5.27
C VAL A 151 6.11 14.56 -6.45
N LYS A 152 5.33 14.59 -7.52
CA LYS A 152 5.58 15.34 -8.75
C LYS A 152 4.26 15.68 -9.43
N LYS A 153 4.29 16.65 -10.35
CA LYS A 153 3.13 17.09 -11.12
C LYS A 153 2.47 15.90 -11.85
N GLY A 154 1.15 15.84 -11.83
CA GLY A 154 0.34 14.82 -12.50
C GLY A 154 0.16 13.51 -11.70
N ASP A 155 0.88 13.31 -10.61
CA ASP A 155 0.67 12.14 -9.76
C ASP A 155 -0.45 12.34 -8.72
N SER A 156 -0.85 11.26 -8.06
CA SER A 156 -1.82 11.34 -6.96
C SER A 156 -1.73 10.16 -6.00
N VAL A 157 -2.14 10.43 -4.76
CA VAL A 157 -2.43 9.41 -3.75
C VAL A 157 -3.88 9.58 -3.31
N THR A 158 -4.66 8.50 -3.33
CA THR A 158 -6.07 8.49 -2.92
C THR A 158 -6.28 7.45 -1.84
N PHE A 159 -7.00 7.81 -0.79
CA PHE A 159 -7.45 6.90 0.28
C PHE A 159 -8.96 6.84 0.30
N ALA A 160 -9.51 5.63 0.27
CA ALA A 160 -10.92 5.39 0.58
C ALA A 160 -11.03 5.00 2.05
N LEU A 161 -11.81 5.76 2.81
CA LEU A 161 -12.00 5.63 4.25
C LEU A 161 -13.46 5.27 4.54
N ASP A 162 -13.64 4.32 5.44
CA ASP A 162 -14.89 3.98 6.08
C ASP A 162 -14.87 4.59 7.49
N LEU A 163 -15.54 5.72 7.68
CA LEU A 163 -15.55 6.45 8.94
C LEU A 163 -16.42 5.75 9.99
N GLY A 164 -17.49 5.05 9.56
CA GLY A 164 -18.35 4.29 10.45
C GLY A 164 -17.61 3.10 11.05
N ALA A 165 -16.87 2.35 10.23
CA ALA A 165 -16.04 1.24 10.68
C ALA A 165 -14.61 1.69 11.08
N GLN A 166 -14.31 2.98 11.01
CA GLN A 166 -13.02 3.58 11.40
C GLN A 166 -11.80 2.90 10.77
N ARG A 167 -11.86 2.62 9.46
CA ARG A 167 -10.81 1.88 8.75
C ARG A 167 -10.55 2.40 7.34
N ILE A 168 -9.35 2.10 6.83
CA ILE A 168 -9.03 2.28 5.42
C ILE A 168 -9.58 1.06 4.66
N SER A 169 -10.32 1.29 3.59
CA SER A 169 -10.76 0.23 2.68
C SER A 169 -9.82 0.06 1.49
N ARG A 170 -9.27 1.16 0.98
CA ARG A 170 -8.38 1.15 -0.19
C ARG A 170 -7.41 2.32 -0.18
N ALA A 171 -6.21 2.10 -0.74
CA ALA A 171 -5.28 3.16 -1.11
C ALA A 171 -4.87 2.99 -2.57
N ILE A 172 -4.79 4.10 -3.33
CA ILE A 172 -4.41 4.10 -4.74
C ILE A 172 -3.31 5.14 -4.93
N VAL A 173 -2.24 4.75 -5.61
CA VAL A 173 -1.19 5.65 -6.10
C VAL A 173 -1.24 5.60 -7.62
N ASN A 174 -1.33 6.77 -8.26
CA ASN A 174 -1.13 6.92 -9.70
C ASN A 174 0.09 7.81 -9.90
N THR A 175 1.04 7.33 -10.67
CA THR A 175 2.30 8.04 -10.96
C THR A 175 2.88 7.55 -12.30
N TYR A 176 4.08 7.98 -12.63
CA TYR A 176 4.80 7.59 -13.84
C TYR A 176 6.30 7.58 -13.57
N LEU A 177 7.09 6.91 -14.39
CA LEU A 177 8.54 6.86 -14.18
C LEU A 177 9.24 8.12 -14.73
N ALA A 178 9.12 8.37 -16.02
CA ALA A 178 9.75 9.52 -16.69
C ALA A 178 8.70 10.45 -17.31
N GLU A 179 7.76 9.93 -18.10
CA GLU A 179 6.74 10.70 -18.82
C GLU A 179 5.34 10.18 -18.45
N GLU A 180 4.42 11.10 -18.08
CA GLU A 180 3.08 10.79 -17.59
C GLU A 180 2.30 9.88 -18.54
N ASP A 181 2.28 10.21 -19.83
CA ASP A 181 1.50 9.48 -20.83
C ASP A 181 2.14 8.17 -21.30
N LYS A 182 3.44 7.98 -21.06
CA LYS A 182 4.19 6.83 -21.61
C LYS A 182 4.55 5.79 -20.56
N ASP A 183 4.81 6.22 -19.32
CA ASP A 183 5.35 5.37 -18.27
C ASP A 183 4.42 5.28 -17.06
N ALA A 184 3.10 5.26 -17.30
CA ALA A 184 2.10 5.21 -16.24
C ALA A 184 2.28 3.99 -15.34
N ILE A 185 2.25 4.24 -14.03
CA ILE A 185 2.36 3.26 -12.96
C ILE A 185 1.20 3.47 -11.99
N SER A 186 0.52 2.40 -11.63
CA SER A 186 -0.48 2.44 -10.56
C SER A 186 -0.21 1.37 -9.51
N LEU A 187 -0.42 1.73 -8.25
CA LEU A 187 -0.45 0.80 -7.13
C LEU A 187 -1.80 0.90 -6.45
N THR A 188 -2.52 -0.21 -6.36
CA THR A 188 -3.74 -0.33 -5.56
C THR A 188 -3.47 -1.24 -4.37
N VAL A 189 -3.88 -0.80 -3.19
CA VAL A 189 -3.85 -1.59 -1.95
C VAL A 189 -5.27 -1.74 -1.44
N ASP A 190 -5.79 -2.95 -1.42
CA ASP A 190 -7.09 -3.28 -0.83
C ASP A 190 -6.89 -3.82 0.58
N PHE A 191 -7.68 -3.30 1.51
CA PHE A 191 -7.62 -3.70 2.92
C PHE A 191 -8.80 -4.61 3.27
N GLN A 192 -8.56 -5.52 4.19
CA GLN A 192 -9.57 -6.39 4.80
C GLN A 192 -9.41 -6.39 6.31
N THR A 193 -10.39 -6.97 7.00
CA THR A 193 -10.45 -6.98 8.46
C THR A 193 -10.40 -8.41 8.97
N LEU A 194 -9.58 -8.66 9.99
CA LEU A 194 -9.54 -9.92 10.73
C LEU A 194 -10.74 -10.02 11.69
N PRO A 195 -11.04 -11.21 12.23
CA PRO A 195 -12.18 -11.40 13.15
C PRO A 195 -12.14 -10.52 14.41
N ASP A 196 -10.96 -10.06 14.84
CA ASP A 196 -10.78 -9.15 15.98
C ASP A 196 -10.80 -7.67 15.59
N ALA A 197 -11.34 -7.35 14.42
CA ALA A 197 -11.41 -6.02 13.82
C ALA A 197 -10.05 -5.41 13.37
N THR A 198 -8.95 -6.14 13.45
CA THR A 198 -7.64 -5.65 12.95
C THR A 198 -7.68 -5.52 11.43
N ASN A 199 -7.46 -4.31 10.93
CA ASN A 199 -7.44 -4.00 9.49
C ASN A 199 -6.04 -4.24 8.91
N TYR A 200 -5.95 -4.90 7.74
CA TYR A 200 -4.67 -5.27 7.12
C TYR A 200 -4.69 -5.14 5.59
N PRO A 201 -3.55 -4.87 4.94
CA PRO A 201 -3.45 -4.84 3.47
C PRO A 201 -3.51 -6.27 2.92
N ALA A 202 -4.68 -6.66 2.42
CA ALA A 202 -4.93 -8.02 1.92
C ALA A 202 -4.36 -8.24 0.52
N THR A 203 -4.52 -7.26 -0.37
CA THR A 203 -4.00 -7.32 -1.74
C THR A 203 -3.29 -6.03 -2.10
N LYS A 204 -2.13 -6.15 -2.74
CA LYS A 204 -1.42 -5.03 -3.38
C LYS A 204 -1.24 -5.38 -4.86
N LEU A 205 -1.65 -4.47 -5.73
CA LEU A 205 -1.55 -4.65 -7.18
C LEU A 205 -0.77 -3.47 -7.77
N LEU A 206 0.47 -3.74 -8.17
CA LEU A 206 1.29 -2.80 -8.93
C LEU A 206 1.13 -3.10 -10.42
N ASN A 207 0.68 -2.12 -11.18
CA ASN A 207 0.54 -2.20 -12.63
C ASN A 207 1.53 -1.22 -13.29
N VAL A 208 2.34 -1.74 -14.20
CA VAL A 208 3.30 -0.99 -15.01
C VAL A 208 2.88 -1.14 -16.47
N ALA A 209 1.99 -0.23 -16.92
CA ALA A 209 1.28 -0.36 -18.19
C ALA A 209 2.25 -0.44 -19.38
N ALA A 210 3.25 0.43 -19.44
CA ALA A 210 4.23 0.51 -20.54
C ALA A 210 5.00 -0.80 -20.81
N LYS A 211 5.17 -1.63 -19.78
CA LYS A 211 5.88 -2.91 -19.86
C LYS A 211 4.96 -4.11 -19.79
N GLN A 212 3.64 -3.89 -19.66
CA GLN A 212 2.63 -4.92 -19.46
C GLN A 212 3.00 -5.85 -18.29
N ILE A 213 3.50 -5.24 -17.19
CA ILE A 213 3.90 -5.95 -15.97
C ILE A 213 2.85 -5.69 -14.90
N VAL A 214 2.48 -6.77 -14.22
CA VAL A 214 1.63 -6.73 -13.03
C VAL A 214 2.35 -7.48 -11.91
N VAL A 215 2.50 -6.83 -10.75
CA VAL A 215 2.95 -7.49 -9.51
C VAL A 215 1.78 -7.53 -8.56
N LYS A 216 1.31 -8.73 -8.26
CA LYS A 216 0.23 -8.98 -7.28
C LYS A 216 0.83 -9.55 -6.01
N VAL A 217 0.53 -8.91 -4.89
CA VAL A 217 0.91 -9.40 -3.55
C VAL A 217 -0.37 -9.69 -2.78
N GLN A 218 -0.51 -10.89 -2.25
CA GLN A 218 -1.63 -11.31 -1.41
C GLN A 218 -1.11 -11.71 -0.05
N SER A 219 -1.71 -11.18 1.01
CA SER A 219 -1.41 -11.48 2.40
C SER A 219 -2.58 -12.23 3.01
N ASN A 220 -2.32 -13.40 3.58
CA ASN A 220 -3.34 -14.27 4.17
C ASN A 220 -2.77 -15.07 5.36
N ASN A 221 -3.60 -15.92 5.97
CA ASN A 221 -3.20 -16.77 7.09
C ASN A 221 -2.57 -15.99 8.24
N TYR A 222 -3.24 -14.90 8.65
CA TYR A 222 -2.82 -14.12 9.81
C TYR A 222 -3.01 -14.93 11.09
N GLN A 223 -1.94 -15.03 11.89
CA GLN A 223 -1.93 -15.72 13.18
C GLN A 223 -1.27 -14.85 14.23
N LYS A 224 -1.87 -14.73 15.42
CA LYS A 224 -1.21 -14.05 16.54
C LYS A 224 0.05 -14.79 16.93
N VAL A 225 1.13 -14.05 17.04
CA VAL A 225 2.41 -14.58 17.55
C VAL A 225 2.23 -14.74 19.05
N ALA A 226 2.44 -15.98 19.58
CA ALA A 226 2.50 -16.19 21.02
C ALA A 226 3.70 -15.41 21.58
N ASN A 227 3.44 -14.60 22.62
CA ASN A 227 4.47 -13.93 23.39
C ASN A 227 5.26 -14.92 24.21
#